data_216cfad3a33dd7e3a41370471dc1e6d9
#
_entry.id   216cfad3a33dd7e3a41370471dc1e6d9
#
_cell.length_a   1.000
_cell.length_b   1.000
_cell.length_c   1.000
_cell.angle_alpha   90.00
_cell.angle_beta   90.00
_cell.angle_gamma   90.00
#
_symmetry.space_group_name_H-M   'P 1'
#
loop_
_entity.id
_entity.type
_entity.pdbx_description
1 polymer ?
#
loop_
_entity_poly.entity_id
_entity_poly.type
_entity_poly.pdbx_seq_one_letter_code
_entity_poly.pdbx_strand_id
1 'polypeptide(L)'
;MTSSLYRRIYSGDSLYSAWRKVKESAFSSSSETIRNEAKDFESQLPKSLSDIQRALSKKTFTFQKQTGVAKTKANGNSRPIVLSPIPNRIVQRALLDALSRIKFVKEALDTPTSYGGIRNKRVSMAVADAKEAISKGAAFHIRSDIAEFFTRIDKARVVELVAPHIKCPDTLALFQAAITTDLANIDVLRRQGLDEIFPLGVEGVAQGSPLSPLIANLYLHDFDKTMNDGDVICLRYIDDFLILGKDMGRVDRAFNKAQRELKKLSLHAYQPSATSDKASRGLTANGFDFLGCFLSAGLIQPSTITRERFKKRVKSDLDASIRMMKFSIEAGDIFPKGSYSGALQNLDRVILGWGKAFSFCSNGHWIKSLDDYITSALAQYEMEKTNLFQKTNGTAQRTMLGVRLLAAVHSERTEME
;
A
#
# COMPACT_ATOMS: atom_id res chain seq x y z
N MET A 1 -25.94 -11.57 26.63
CA MET A 1 -24.53 -12.04 26.79
C MET A 1 -23.71 -11.57 25.59
N THR A 2 -22.55 -10.94 25.82
CA THR A 2 -21.65 -10.52 24.73
C THR A 2 -21.08 -11.75 24.04
N SER A 3 -21.15 -11.83 22.71
CA SER A 3 -20.67 -13.00 21.96
C SER A 3 -19.16 -13.19 22.12
N SER A 4 -18.70 -14.43 21.94
CA SER A 4 -17.26 -14.76 22.00
C SER A 4 -16.45 -13.98 20.96
N LEU A 5 -17.04 -13.65 19.78
CA LEU A 5 -16.39 -12.88 18.72
C LEU A 5 -16.14 -11.43 19.15
N TYR A 6 -17.17 -10.75 19.71
CA TYR A 6 -17.01 -9.36 20.16
C TYR A 6 -16.01 -9.24 21.33
N ARG A 7 -16.08 -10.15 22.32
CA ARG A 7 -15.10 -10.19 23.41
C ARG A 7 -13.67 -10.33 22.92
N ARG A 8 -13.47 -11.13 21.88
CA ARG A 8 -12.14 -11.30 21.27
C ARG A 8 -11.59 -10.02 20.69
N ILE A 9 -12.43 -9.15 20.09
CA ILE A 9 -11.99 -7.87 19.51
C ILE A 9 -11.35 -6.99 20.58
N TYR A 10 -11.95 -6.91 21.76
CA TYR A 10 -11.47 -6.04 22.83
C TYR A 10 -10.67 -6.78 23.93
N SER A 11 -10.23 -8.01 23.72
CA SER A 11 -9.30 -8.65 24.66
C SER A 11 -7.97 -7.91 24.66
N GLY A 12 -7.30 -7.81 25.82
CA GLY A 12 -6.02 -7.14 25.95
C GLY A 12 -4.97 -7.65 24.95
N ASP A 13 -4.88 -8.97 24.79
CA ASP A 13 -3.96 -9.61 23.82
C ASP A 13 -4.27 -9.21 22.38
N SER A 14 -5.56 -9.11 22.01
CA SER A 14 -5.97 -8.70 20.66
C SER A 14 -5.61 -7.26 20.38
N LEU A 15 -5.90 -6.34 21.31
CA LEU A 15 -5.58 -4.92 21.18
C LEU A 15 -4.06 -4.69 21.16
N TYR A 16 -3.31 -5.37 22.01
CA TYR A 16 -1.86 -5.29 22.00
C TYR A 16 -1.25 -5.85 20.70
N SER A 17 -1.74 -7.01 20.22
CA SER A 17 -1.35 -7.55 18.92
C SER A 17 -1.67 -6.61 17.77
N ALA A 18 -2.83 -5.97 17.80
CA ALA A 18 -3.24 -4.96 16.82
C ALA A 18 -2.31 -3.74 16.87
N TRP A 19 -1.99 -3.23 18.06
CA TRP A 19 -1.03 -2.14 18.24
C TRP A 19 0.32 -2.46 17.63
N ARG A 20 0.91 -3.63 17.90
CA ARG A 20 2.21 -4.00 17.32
C ARG A 20 2.23 -3.85 15.79
N LYS A 21 1.17 -4.30 15.10
CA LYS A 21 1.05 -4.17 13.64
C LYS A 21 0.84 -2.73 13.18
N VAL A 22 0.05 -1.96 13.92
CA VAL A 22 -0.17 -0.53 13.64
C VAL A 22 1.11 0.25 13.86
N LYS A 23 1.85 -0.02 14.94
CA LYS A 23 3.15 0.57 15.28
C LYS A 23 4.14 0.44 14.14
N GLU A 24 4.35 -0.78 13.61
CA GLU A 24 5.29 -1.03 12.51
C GLU A 24 5.03 -0.10 11.31
N SER A 25 3.76 0.05 10.91
CA SER A 25 3.41 0.91 9.78
C SER A 25 3.42 2.40 10.13
N ALA A 26 3.13 2.79 11.37
CA ALA A 26 3.12 4.18 11.80
C ALA A 26 4.54 4.74 11.95
N PHE A 27 5.45 3.98 12.55
CA PHE A 27 6.85 4.40 12.70
C PHE A 27 7.62 4.42 11.38
N SER A 28 7.22 3.62 10.39
CA SER A 28 7.77 3.64 9.03
C SER A 28 7.12 4.68 8.11
N SER A 29 6.12 5.43 8.60
CA SER A 29 5.43 6.46 7.81
C SER A 29 6.38 7.59 7.40
N SER A 30 6.21 8.09 6.17
CA SER A 30 6.87 9.33 5.72
C SER A 30 6.34 10.57 6.43
N SER A 31 5.09 10.53 6.94
CA SER A 31 4.47 11.62 7.69
C SER A 31 5.03 11.70 9.12
N GLU A 32 5.58 12.85 9.49
CA GLU A 32 6.07 13.11 10.83
C GLU A 32 4.93 13.12 11.86
N THR A 33 3.80 13.72 11.50
CA THR A 33 2.59 13.74 12.33
C THR A 33 2.17 12.32 12.77
N ILE A 34 2.12 11.37 11.82
CA ILE A 34 1.78 9.97 12.14
C ILE A 34 2.84 9.33 13.05
N ARG A 35 4.12 9.61 12.82
CA ARG A 35 5.19 9.08 13.68
C ARG A 35 5.12 9.64 15.09
N ASN A 36 4.84 10.94 15.25
CA ASN A 36 4.71 11.59 16.55
C ASN A 36 3.47 11.08 17.29
N GLU A 37 2.31 10.99 16.63
CA GLU A 37 1.10 10.37 17.19
C GLU A 37 1.38 8.96 17.72
N ALA A 38 2.15 8.17 16.97
CA ALA A 38 2.51 6.82 17.38
C ALA A 38 3.46 6.78 18.59
N LYS A 39 4.40 7.73 18.70
CA LYS A 39 5.28 7.89 19.88
C LYS A 39 4.48 8.30 21.12
N ASP A 40 3.59 9.29 20.97
CA ASP A 40 2.73 9.76 22.04
C ASP A 40 1.81 8.65 22.56
N PHE A 41 1.22 7.87 21.63
CA PHE A 41 0.43 6.72 21.99
C PHE A 41 1.26 5.65 22.73
N GLU A 42 2.48 5.39 22.27
CA GLU A 42 3.39 4.42 22.90
C GLU A 42 3.83 4.83 24.28
N SER A 43 4.08 6.12 24.53
CA SER A 43 4.47 6.62 25.84
C SER A 43 3.43 6.37 26.94
N GLN A 44 2.14 6.25 26.55
CA GLN A 44 1.03 5.99 27.45
C GLN A 44 0.33 4.65 27.15
N LEU A 45 1.03 3.70 26.55
CA LEU A 45 0.47 2.49 25.97
C LEU A 45 -0.48 1.71 26.91
N PRO A 46 -0.15 1.40 28.17
CA PRO A 46 -1.03 0.62 29.04
C PRO A 46 -2.37 1.34 29.27
N LYS A 47 -2.33 2.65 29.54
CA LYS A 47 -3.53 3.48 29.73
C LYS A 47 -4.36 3.56 28.46
N SER A 48 -3.74 3.88 27.33
CA SER A 48 -4.41 4.04 26.04
C SER A 48 -5.11 2.76 25.59
N LEU A 49 -4.48 1.59 25.74
CA LEU A 49 -5.11 0.30 25.43
C LEU A 49 -6.24 -0.03 26.41
N SER A 50 -6.09 0.27 27.72
CA SER A 50 -7.14 0.08 28.73
C SER A 50 -8.38 0.94 28.43
N ASP A 51 -8.17 2.19 27.99
CA ASP A 51 -9.27 3.10 27.64
C ASP A 51 -10.05 2.60 26.41
N ILE A 52 -9.34 2.13 25.34
CA ILE A 52 -9.97 1.49 24.20
C ILE A 52 -10.75 0.24 24.63
N GLN A 53 -10.13 -0.61 25.44
CA GLN A 53 -10.78 -1.84 25.95
C GLN A 53 -12.04 -1.54 26.72
N ARG A 54 -11.99 -0.56 27.62
CA ARG A 54 -13.14 -0.12 28.45
C ARG A 54 -14.26 0.43 27.57
N ALA A 55 -13.94 1.28 26.59
CA ALA A 55 -14.91 1.85 25.68
C ALA A 55 -15.59 0.78 24.83
N LEU A 56 -14.85 -0.20 24.29
CA LEU A 56 -15.41 -1.32 23.55
C LEU A 56 -16.26 -2.25 24.44
N SER A 57 -15.80 -2.56 25.65
CA SER A 57 -16.55 -3.43 26.57
C SER A 57 -17.87 -2.81 26.99
N LYS A 58 -17.92 -1.48 27.17
CA LYS A 58 -19.13 -0.70 27.46
C LYS A 58 -19.95 -0.34 26.22
N LYS A 59 -19.48 -0.69 25.01
CA LYS A 59 -20.10 -0.36 23.71
C LYS A 59 -20.22 1.16 23.46
N THR A 60 -19.31 1.94 24.05
CA THR A 60 -19.24 3.41 23.92
C THR A 60 -18.10 3.87 23.01
N PHE A 61 -17.38 2.94 22.39
CA PHE A 61 -16.32 3.30 21.46
C PHE A 61 -16.91 3.93 20.20
N THR A 62 -16.43 5.14 19.89
CA THR A 62 -16.74 5.86 18.65
C THR A 62 -15.49 6.07 17.85
N PHE A 63 -15.57 5.85 16.53
CA PHE A 63 -14.45 6.16 15.64
C PHE A 63 -14.28 7.68 15.56
N GLN A 64 -13.05 8.13 15.79
CA GLN A 64 -12.68 9.54 15.69
C GLN A 64 -12.65 9.95 14.22
N LYS A 65 -12.84 11.26 13.95
CA LYS A 65 -12.71 11.79 12.59
C LYS A 65 -11.33 11.55 12.03
N GLN A 66 -11.30 11.28 10.74
CA GLN A 66 -10.10 10.93 9.97
C GLN A 66 -9.61 12.15 9.19
N THR A 67 -8.40 12.10 8.65
CA THR A 67 -7.86 13.16 7.80
C THR A 67 -7.77 12.68 6.36
N GLY A 68 -8.41 13.39 5.43
CA GLY A 68 -8.31 13.14 4.00
C GLY A 68 -7.06 13.80 3.41
N VAL A 69 -6.29 13.05 2.62
CA VAL A 69 -5.11 13.53 1.90
C VAL A 69 -5.21 13.13 0.44
N ALA A 70 -5.29 14.09 -0.47
CA ALA A 70 -5.25 13.84 -1.90
C ALA A 70 -3.79 13.70 -2.35
N LYS A 71 -3.37 12.48 -2.67
CA LYS A 71 -2.01 12.20 -3.16
C LYS A 71 -1.99 12.18 -4.69
N THR A 72 -1.26 13.10 -5.31
CA THR A 72 -1.10 13.16 -6.77
C THR A 72 -0.40 11.90 -7.30
N LYS A 73 -0.99 11.28 -8.32
CA LYS A 73 -0.41 10.19 -9.10
C LYS A 73 0.51 10.73 -10.20
N ALA A 74 1.35 9.89 -10.77
CA ALA A 74 2.25 10.27 -11.88
C ALA A 74 1.53 10.79 -13.14
N ASN A 75 0.26 10.42 -13.33
CA ASN A 75 -0.60 10.88 -14.43
C ASN A 75 -1.43 12.14 -14.10
N GLY A 76 -1.13 12.84 -13.00
CA GLY A 76 -1.83 14.05 -12.57
C GLY A 76 -3.10 13.81 -11.76
N ASN A 77 -3.70 12.64 -11.79
CA ASN A 77 -4.90 12.33 -11.02
C ASN A 77 -4.59 12.23 -9.52
N SER A 78 -5.57 12.52 -8.67
CA SER A 78 -5.45 12.40 -7.22
C SER A 78 -5.92 11.02 -6.72
N ARG A 79 -5.21 10.48 -5.71
CA ARG A 79 -5.61 9.30 -4.96
C ARG A 79 -6.08 9.74 -3.58
N PRO A 80 -7.33 9.45 -3.16
CA PRO A 80 -7.81 9.78 -1.82
C PRO A 80 -7.22 8.82 -0.79
N ILE A 81 -6.34 9.31 0.05
CA ILE A 81 -5.83 8.56 1.20
C ILE A 81 -6.55 9.05 2.45
N VAL A 82 -7.06 8.14 3.25
CA VAL A 82 -7.73 8.44 4.51
C VAL A 82 -6.81 8.01 5.66
N LEU A 83 -6.33 8.98 6.42
CA LEU A 83 -5.46 8.77 7.56
C LEU A 83 -6.33 8.67 8.82
N SER A 84 -6.40 7.47 9.39
CA SER A 84 -7.14 7.22 10.62
C SER A 84 -6.24 7.41 11.84
N PRO A 85 -6.74 8.02 12.94
CA PRO A 85 -6.05 8.07 14.23
C PRO A 85 -5.65 6.69 14.75
N ILE A 86 -4.62 6.63 15.58
CA ILE A 86 -4.08 5.35 16.11
C ILE A 86 -5.15 4.50 16.79
N PRO A 87 -6.03 5.02 17.66
CA PRO A 87 -7.08 4.20 18.28
C PRO A 87 -8.02 3.54 17.25
N ASN A 88 -8.42 4.29 16.21
CA ASN A 88 -9.26 3.75 15.13
C ASN A 88 -8.56 2.58 14.42
N ARG A 89 -7.28 2.76 14.08
CA ARG A 89 -6.47 1.74 13.38
C ARG A 89 -6.31 0.47 14.21
N ILE A 90 -6.14 0.61 15.54
CA ILE A 90 -6.06 -0.54 16.46
C ILE A 90 -7.37 -1.32 16.46
N VAL A 91 -8.51 -0.63 16.59
CA VAL A 91 -9.83 -1.28 16.60
C VAL A 91 -10.14 -1.92 15.24
N GLN A 92 -9.88 -1.22 14.14
CA GLN A 92 -10.03 -1.78 12.78
C GLN A 92 -9.13 -3.01 12.58
N ARG A 93 -7.91 -3.01 13.13
CA ARG A 93 -6.99 -4.15 13.04
C ARG A 93 -7.45 -5.33 13.89
N ALA A 94 -7.89 -5.09 15.12
CA ALA A 94 -8.44 -6.13 16.01
C ALA A 94 -9.71 -6.76 15.40
N LEU A 95 -10.55 -5.93 14.78
CA LEU A 95 -11.73 -6.37 14.06
C LEU A 95 -11.38 -7.24 12.86
N LEU A 96 -10.42 -6.81 12.03
CA LEU A 96 -9.89 -7.59 10.90
C LEU A 96 -9.40 -8.98 11.37
N ASP A 97 -8.59 -9.02 12.44
CA ASP A 97 -8.03 -10.27 12.96
C ASP A 97 -9.11 -11.20 13.54
N ALA A 98 -10.21 -10.63 14.07
CA ALA A 98 -11.36 -11.40 14.55
C ALA A 98 -12.22 -11.93 13.38
N LEU A 99 -12.55 -11.08 12.41
CA LEU A 99 -13.34 -11.45 11.22
C LEU A 99 -12.63 -12.49 10.35
N SER A 100 -11.31 -12.43 10.23
CA SER A 100 -10.51 -13.40 9.46
C SER A 100 -10.61 -14.84 10.00
N ARG A 101 -11.25 -15.07 11.15
CA ARG A 101 -11.50 -16.41 11.70
C ARG A 101 -12.86 -16.99 11.32
N ILE A 102 -13.75 -16.19 10.76
CA ILE A 102 -15.06 -16.62 10.29
C ILE A 102 -14.86 -17.48 9.04
N LYS A 103 -15.56 -18.61 8.94
CA LYS A 103 -15.41 -19.58 7.85
C LYS A 103 -15.55 -18.94 6.48
N PHE A 104 -16.62 -18.19 6.24
CA PHE A 104 -16.84 -17.46 4.98
C PHE A 104 -15.69 -16.52 4.64
N VAL A 105 -15.18 -15.75 5.63
CA VAL A 105 -14.05 -14.83 5.43
C VAL A 105 -12.76 -15.59 5.09
N LYS A 106 -12.52 -16.73 5.75
CA LYS A 106 -11.39 -17.60 5.43
C LYS A 106 -11.47 -18.09 3.99
N GLU A 107 -12.63 -18.61 3.57
CA GLU A 107 -12.84 -19.09 2.21
C GLU A 107 -12.54 -18.00 1.15
N ALA A 108 -12.97 -16.76 1.41
CA ALA A 108 -12.66 -15.64 0.51
C ALA A 108 -11.15 -15.30 0.49
N LEU A 109 -10.47 -15.36 1.63
CA LEU A 109 -9.03 -15.10 1.71
C LEU A 109 -8.18 -16.28 1.21
N ASP A 110 -8.70 -17.50 1.24
CA ASP A 110 -8.01 -18.70 0.76
C ASP A 110 -8.21 -18.95 -0.74
N THR A 111 -8.95 -18.08 -1.46
CA THR A 111 -9.15 -18.17 -2.91
C THR A 111 -7.80 -18.31 -3.64
N PRO A 112 -7.52 -19.42 -4.35
CA PRO A 112 -6.19 -19.73 -4.88
C PRO A 112 -5.66 -18.66 -5.84
N THR A 113 -6.53 -18.06 -6.63
CA THR A 113 -6.22 -17.11 -7.71
C THR A 113 -6.29 -15.64 -7.30
N SER A 114 -6.54 -15.35 -6.02
CA SER A 114 -6.53 -14.00 -5.45
C SER A 114 -5.34 -13.80 -4.51
N TYR A 115 -4.58 -12.71 -4.67
CA TYR A 115 -3.29 -12.51 -3.97
C TYR A 115 -3.23 -11.20 -3.18
N GLY A 116 -3.88 -10.14 -3.65
CA GLY A 116 -3.75 -8.81 -3.09
C GLY A 116 -4.39 -8.66 -1.71
N GLY A 117 -3.66 -8.08 -0.75
CA GLY A 117 -4.18 -7.82 0.60
C GLY A 117 -4.43 -9.06 1.46
N ILE A 118 -3.97 -10.21 1.05
CA ILE A 118 -4.11 -11.51 1.73
C ILE A 118 -2.79 -11.86 2.43
N ARG A 119 -2.89 -12.26 3.70
CA ARG A 119 -1.71 -12.65 4.47
C ARG A 119 -1.00 -13.84 3.81
N ASN A 120 0.32 -13.76 3.77
CA ASN A 120 1.22 -14.77 3.17
C ASN A 120 1.12 -14.91 1.64
N LYS A 121 0.25 -14.16 0.96
CA LYS A 121 0.25 -14.08 -0.51
C LYS A 121 1.03 -12.84 -0.97
N ARG A 122 1.76 -12.97 -2.07
CA ARG A 122 2.69 -11.95 -2.57
C ARG A 122 2.58 -11.82 -4.08
N VAL A 123 3.05 -10.69 -4.62
CA VAL A 123 3.19 -10.46 -6.06
C VAL A 123 3.96 -11.59 -6.75
N SER A 124 5.06 -12.06 -6.13
CA SER A 124 5.86 -13.16 -6.68
C SER A 124 5.07 -14.46 -6.92
N MET A 125 4.06 -14.75 -6.08
CA MET A 125 3.20 -15.92 -6.25
C MET A 125 2.25 -15.74 -7.45
N ALA A 126 1.59 -14.59 -7.56
CA ALA A 126 0.73 -14.28 -8.70
C ALA A 126 1.50 -14.34 -10.03
N VAL A 127 2.73 -13.81 -10.03
CA VAL A 127 3.62 -13.85 -11.20
C VAL A 127 4.11 -15.28 -11.50
N ALA A 128 4.39 -16.09 -10.48
CA ALA A 128 4.77 -17.49 -10.65
C ALA A 128 3.63 -18.31 -11.27
N ASP A 129 2.39 -18.11 -10.80
CA ASP A 129 1.22 -18.79 -11.33
C ASP A 129 0.89 -18.35 -12.77
N ALA A 130 1.11 -17.06 -13.09
CA ALA A 130 1.02 -16.57 -14.46
C ALA A 130 2.07 -17.24 -15.38
N LYS A 131 3.33 -17.34 -14.92
CA LYS A 131 4.40 -18.05 -15.64
C LYS A 131 4.06 -19.52 -15.84
N GLU A 132 3.54 -20.18 -14.81
CA GLU A 132 3.13 -21.57 -14.89
C GLU A 132 2.01 -21.78 -15.92
N ALA A 133 1.00 -20.89 -15.94
CA ALA A 133 -0.07 -20.94 -16.94
C ALA A 133 0.47 -20.76 -18.36
N ILE A 134 1.41 -19.83 -18.58
CA ILE A 134 2.07 -19.63 -19.88
C ILE A 134 2.85 -20.90 -20.28
N SER A 135 3.61 -21.51 -19.36
CA SER A 135 4.37 -22.74 -19.64
C SER A 135 3.48 -23.94 -19.95
N LYS A 136 2.24 -23.95 -19.44
CA LYS A 136 1.20 -24.96 -19.75
C LYS A 136 0.41 -24.65 -21.02
N GLY A 137 0.85 -23.65 -21.80
CA GLY A 137 0.30 -23.35 -23.12
C GLY A 137 -0.75 -22.23 -23.16
N ALA A 138 -0.85 -21.40 -22.15
CA ALA A 138 -1.65 -20.17 -22.23
C ALA A 138 -0.97 -19.19 -23.18
N ALA A 139 -1.44 -19.16 -24.44
CA ALA A 139 -0.85 -18.38 -25.52
C ALA A 139 -1.37 -16.94 -25.60
N PHE A 140 -2.49 -16.63 -24.95
CA PHE A 140 -3.15 -15.33 -25.00
C PHE A 140 -3.46 -14.80 -23.62
N HIS A 141 -3.44 -13.46 -23.50
CA HIS A 141 -3.77 -12.77 -22.26
C HIS A 141 -4.71 -11.58 -22.49
N ILE A 142 -5.51 -11.27 -21.47
CA ILE A 142 -6.09 -9.97 -21.23
C ILE A 142 -5.77 -9.58 -19.78
N ARG A 143 -5.13 -8.42 -19.60
CA ARG A 143 -4.94 -7.78 -18.29
C ARG A 143 -5.83 -6.54 -18.22
N SER A 144 -6.45 -6.28 -17.06
CA SER A 144 -7.19 -5.04 -16.81
C SER A 144 -7.25 -4.69 -15.34
N ASP A 145 -7.37 -3.38 -15.03
CA ASP A 145 -7.76 -2.87 -13.73
C ASP A 145 -9.29 -2.75 -13.65
N ILE A 146 -9.87 -2.91 -12.45
CA ILE A 146 -11.24 -2.51 -12.16
C ILE A 146 -11.26 -1.00 -11.90
N ALA A 147 -12.09 -0.28 -12.64
CA ALA A 147 -12.14 1.17 -12.58
C ALA A 147 -12.66 1.65 -11.21
N GLU A 148 -11.97 2.61 -10.61
CA GLU A 148 -12.37 3.30 -9.37
C GLU A 148 -12.79 2.36 -8.23
N PHE A 149 -12.23 1.15 -8.17
CA PHE A 149 -12.69 0.04 -7.35
C PHE A 149 -13.02 0.43 -5.91
N PHE A 150 -12.03 0.97 -5.17
CA PHE A 150 -12.23 1.32 -3.76
C PHE A 150 -13.24 2.45 -3.52
N THR A 151 -13.47 3.30 -4.49
CA THR A 151 -14.44 4.41 -4.39
C THR A 151 -15.85 4.03 -4.81
N ARG A 152 -16.01 2.86 -5.45
CA ARG A 152 -17.30 2.32 -5.94
C ARG A 152 -17.85 1.15 -5.13
N ILE A 153 -17.13 0.65 -4.13
CA ILE A 153 -17.62 -0.44 -3.28
C ILE A 153 -18.87 0.04 -2.52
N ASP A 154 -19.99 -0.62 -2.72
CA ASP A 154 -21.23 -0.38 -1.97
C ASP A 154 -21.09 -0.92 -0.53
N LYS A 155 -21.12 -0.01 0.46
CA LYS A 155 -20.98 -0.38 1.89
C LYS A 155 -22.14 -1.21 2.39
N ALA A 156 -23.38 -0.96 1.92
CA ALA A 156 -24.55 -1.72 2.33
C ALA A 156 -24.39 -3.17 1.88
N ARG A 157 -23.98 -3.38 0.62
CA ARG A 157 -23.73 -4.73 0.10
C ARG A 157 -22.59 -5.45 0.83
N VAL A 158 -21.53 -4.73 1.21
CA VAL A 158 -20.48 -5.33 2.06
C VAL A 158 -21.04 -5.82 3.38
N VAL A 159 -21.92 -5.04 4.01
CA VAL A 159 -22.58 -5.43 5.27
C VAL A 159 -23.49 -6.63 5.05
N GLU A 160 -24.29 -6.65 3.99
CA GLU A 160 -25.15 -7.77 3.60
C GLU A 160 -24.37 -9.07 3.39
N LEU A 161 -23.18 -9.01 2.76
CA LEU A 161 -22.31 -10.18 2.56
C LEU A 161 -21.80 -10.78 3.87
N VAL A 162 -21.52 -9.96 4.88
CA VAL A 162 -20.93 -10.46 6.13
C VAL A 162 -21.97 -10.72 7.23
N ALA A 163 -23.12 -10.04 7.20
CA ALA A 163 -24.14 -10.12 8.23
C ALA A 163 -24.63 -11.56 8.54
N PRO A 164 -24.89 -12.45 7.55
CA PRO A 164 -25.31 -13.83 7.81
C PRO A 164 -24.26 -14.63 8.59
N HIS A 165 -22.99 -14.21 8.53
CA HIS A 165 -21.86 -14.90 9.15
C HIS A 165 -21.43 -14.29 10.48
N ILE A 166 -21.93 -13.08 10.81
CA ILE A 166 -21.67 -12.38 12.08
C ILE A 166 -22.93 -12.48 12.97
N LYS A 167 -22.99 -13.54 13.77
CA LYS A 167 -24.14 -13.77 14.69
C LYS A 167 -24.26 -12.77 15.85
N CYS A 168 -23.43 -11.74 15.91
CA CYS A 168 -23.35 -10.77 17.00
C CYS A 168 -23.69 -9.37 16.50
N PRO A 169 -24.85 -8.79 16.90
CA PRO A 169 -25.23 -7.44 16.50
C PRO A 169 -24.17 -6.39 16.84
N ASP A 170 -23.56 -6.48 18.01
CA ASP A 170 -22.51 -5.54 18.43
C ASP A 170 -21.27 -5.59 17.51
N THR A 171 -20.89 -6.78 17.05
CA THR A 171 -19.77 -6.93 16.09
C THR A 171 -20.14 -6.35 14.72
N LEU A 172 -21.37 -6.57 14.28
CA LEU A 172 -21.86 -6.03 13.00
C LEU A 172 -21.94 -4.50 13.04
N ALA A 173 -22.48 -3.94 14.13
CA ALA A 173 -22.53 -2.49 14.33
C ALA A 173 -21.12 -1.86 14.37
N LEU A 174 -20.17 -2.50 15.07
CA LEU A 174 -18.77 -2.05 15.09
C LEU A 174 -18.14 -2.13 13.71
N PHE A 175 -18.44 -3.17 12.93
CA PHE A 175 -17.96 -3.30 11.55
C PHE A 175 -18.52 -2.20 10.64
N GLN A 176 -19.81 -1.91 10.71
CA GLN A 176 -20.46 -0.83 9.96
C GLN A 176 -19.83 0.53 10.29
N ALA A 177 -19.62 0.81 11.58
CA ALA A 177 -18.94 2.04 12.00
C ALA A 177 -17.49 2.10 11.53
N ALA A 178 -16.76 0.97 11.52
CA ALA A 178 -15.36 0.90 11.13
C ALA A 178 -15.10 1.15 9.62
N ILE A 179 -16.11 0.92 8.77
CA ILE A 179 -16.02 1.14 7.31
C ILE A 179 -16.60 2.50 6.89
N THR A 180 -17.20 3.23 7.82
CA THR A 180 -17.68 4.60 7.60
C THR A 180 -16.51 5.58 7.63
N THR A 181 -16.53 6.57 6.73
CA THR A 181 -15.53 7.64 6.65
C THR A 181 -16.14 8.95 7.07
N ASP A 182 -15.56 9.61 8.07
CA ASP A 182 -15.89 10.96 8.51
C ASP A 182 -14.60 11.79 8.60
N LEU A 183 -14.49 12.84 7.78
CA LEU A 183 -13.26 13.62 7.65
C LEU A 183 -13.30 14.89 8.49
N ALA A 184 -12.26 15.09 9.32
CA ALA A 184 -12.07 16.32 10.10
C ALA A 184 -11.79 17.55 9.23
N ASN A 185 -11.17 17.35 8.07
CA ASN A 185 -10.76 18.42 7.15
C ASN A 185 -11.65 18.53 5.90
N ILE A 186 -12.91 18.10 5.99
CA ILE A 186 -13.83 18.08 4.85
C ILE A 186 -14.05 19.47 4.23
N ASP A 187 -14.13 20.52 5.04
CA ASP A 187 -14.34 21.87 4.55
C ASP A 187 -13.13 22.44 3.79
N VAL A 188 -11.92 21.99 4.16
CA VAL A 188 -10.70 22.32 3.42
C VAL A 188 -10.72 21.63 2.07
N LEU A 189 -11.08 20.34 2.03
CA LEU A 189 -11.16 19.54 0.79
C LEU A 189 -12.23 20.11 -0.15
N ARG A 190 -13.39 20.52 0.35
CA ARG A 190 -14.44 21.17 -0.44
C ARG A 190 -13.96 22.46 -1.11
N ARG A 191 -13.27 23.32 -0.36
CA ARG A 191 -12.69 24.56 -0.91
C ARG A 191 -11.65 24.29 -2.02
N GLN A 192 -11.04 23.10 -2.01
CA GLN A 192 -10.07 22.66 -3.02
C GLN A 192 -10.72 21.86 -4.17
N GLY A 193 -12.03 21.59 -4.12
CA GLY A 193 -12.75 20.77 -5.09
C GLY A 193 -12.30 19.29 -5.07
N LEU A 194 -11.86 18.77 -3.92
CA LEU A 194 -11.31 17.45 -3.76
C LEU A 194 -12.17 16.51 -2.89
N ASP A 195 -13.28 16.98 -2.35
CA ASP A 195 -14.13 16.18 -1.45
C ASP A 195 -14.80 14.99 -2.17
N GLU A 196 -15.19 15.15 -3.43
CA GLU A 196 -15.89 14.13 -4.21
C GLU A 196 -15.07 12.84 -4.44
N ILE A 197 -13.74 12.92 -4.39
CA ILE A 197 -12.91 11.72 -4.55
C ILE A 197 -12.87 10.85 -3.29
N PHE A 198 -13.32 11.36 -2.12
CA PHE A 198 -13.27 10.63 -0.85
C PHE A 198 -14.56 9.83 -0.61
N PRO A 199 -14.47 8.65 0.06
CA PRO A 199 -15.60 7.73 0.26
C PRO A 199 -16.51 8.17 1.42
N LEU A 200 -17.13 9.35 1.33
CA LEU A 200 -17.94 9.96 2.38
C LEU A 200 -19.38 9.44 2.46
N GLY A 201 -19.91 8.96 1.32
CA GLY A 201 -21.31 8.52 1.20
C GLY A 201 -21.52 7.03 1.44
N VAL A 202 -22.55 6.50 0.79
CA VAL A 202 -22.92 5.07 0.80
C VAL A 202 -21.90 4.20 0.05
N GLU A 203 -21.23 4.77 -0.94
CA GLU A 203 -20.20 4.11 -1.73
C GLU A 203 -18.79 4.43 -1.23
N GLY A 204 -17.89 3.53 -1.54
CA GLY A 204 -16.46 3.63 -1.32
C GLY A 204 -16.00 3.25 0.09
N VAL A 205 -14.79 2.73 0.14
CA VAL A 205 -14.08 2.40 1.38
C VAL A 205 -12.74 3.14 1.47
N ALA A 206 -12.34 3.48 2.67
CA ALA A 206 -11.17 4.30 2.94
C ALA A 206 -9.86 3.67 2.45
N GLN A 207 -9.17 4.27 1.47
CA GLN A 207 -7.82 3.86 1.11
C GLN A 207 -6.85 4.24 2.23
N GLY A 208 -6.32 3.22 2.91
CA GLY A 208 -5.48 3.34 4.12
C GLY A 208 -6.05 2.62 5.34
N SER A 209 -7.33 2.19 5.32
CA SER A 209 -7.89 1.34 6.38
C SER A 209 -7.34 -0.08 6.28
N PRO A 210 -7.01 -0.73 7.42
CA PRO A 210 -6.64 -2.15 7.45
C PRO A 210 -7.76 -3.08 6.95
N LEU A 211 -9.03 -2.63 6.99
CA LEU A 211 -10.19 -3.42 6.55
C LEU A 211 -10.40 -3.40 5.03
N SER A 212 -9.91 -2.37 4.32
CA SER A 212 -10.24 -2.19 2.90
C SER A 212 -9.75 -3.35 2.01
N PRO A 213 -8.56 -3.96 2.21
CA PRO A 213 -8.18 -5.15 1.46
C PRO A 213 -9.07 -6.37 1.75
N LEU A 214 -9.53 -6.55 3.00
CA LEU A 214 -10.49 -7.61 3.35
C LEU A 214 -11.80 -7.40 2.60
N ILE A 215 -12.34 -6.19 2.67
CA ILE A 215 -13.60 -5.82 2.00
C ILE A 215 -13.49 -6.07 0.50
N ALA A 216 -12.38 -5.67 -0.13
CA ALA A 216 -12.11 -5.92 -1.54
C ALA A 216 -12.19 -7.40 -1.91
N ASN A 217 -11.58 -8.27 -1.10
CA ASN A 217 -11.59 -9.72 -1.33
C ASN A 217 -12.98 -10.35 -1.08
N LEU A 218 -13.71 -9.88 -0.08
CA LEU A 218 -15.10 -10.34 0.17
C LEU A 218 -16.02 -9.91 -0.96
N TYR A 219 -15.91 -8.66 -1.43
CA TYR A 219 -16.74 -8.09 -2.49
C TYR A 219 -16.57 -8.79 -3.84
N LEU A 220 -15.34 -9.26 -4.13
CA LEU A 220 -15.00 -9.95 -5.38
C LEU A 220 -14.90 -11.46 -5.24
N HIS A 221 -15.31 -12.06 -4.12
CA HIS A 221 -15.17 -13.49 -3.89
C HIS A 221 -15.93 -14.35 -4.92
N ASP A 222 -17.18 -13.99 -5.20
CA ASP A 222 -17.98 -14.69 -6.21
C ASP A 222 -17.46 -14.44 -7.64
N PHE A 223 -16.92 -13.25 -7.92
CA PHE A 223 -16.20 -12.96 -9.15
C PHE A 223 -15.03 -13.91 -9.34
N ASP A 224 -14.17 -14.07 -8.34
CA ASP A 224 -13.01 -14.97 -8.41
C ASP A 224 -13.40 -16.42 -8.69
N LYS A 225 -14.44 -16.93 -8.01
CA LYS A 225 -14.98 -18.28 -8.25
C LYS A 225 -15.50 -18.42 -9.67
N THR A 226 -16.33 -17.48 -10.09
CA THR A 226 -16.98 -17.52 -11.40
C THR A 226 -15.97 -17.42 -12.55
N MET A 227 -14.92 -16.63 -12.37
CA MET A 227 -13.90 -16.44 -13.41
C MET A 227 -12.94 -17.62 -13.58
N ASN A 228 -12.82 -18.47 -12.56
CA ASN A 228 -11.94 -19.65 -12.59
C ASN A 228 -12.70 -20.98 -12.75
N ASP A 229 -13.95 -20.91 -13.18
CA ASP A 229 -14.76 -22.06 -13.57
C ASP A 229 -14.72 -22.22 -15.10
N GLY A 230 -13.74 -22.97 -15.61
CA GLY A 230 -13.59 -23.21 -17.04
C GLY A 230 -12.15 -23.32 -17.56
N ASP A 231 -11.99 -23.06 -18.87
CA ASP A 231 -10.74 -23.29 -19.64
C ASP A 231 -9.71 -22.14 -19.58
N VAL A 232 -9.95 -21.12 -18.79
CA VAL A 232 -9.06 -19.97 -18.59
C VAL A 232 -8.68 -19.87 -17.12
N ILE A 233 -7.54 -19.26 -16.84
CA ILE A 233 -7.15 -18.88 -15.49
C ILE A 233 -7.29 -17.36 -15.35
N CYS A 234 -7.91 -16.91 -14.27
CA CYS A 234 -8.04 -15.49 -13.91
C CYS A 234 -7.33 -15.23 -12.58
N LEU A 235 -6.18 -14.58 -12.62
CA LEU A 235 -5.38 -14.20 -11.45
C LEU A 235 -5.71 -12.77 -11.06
N ARG A 236 -5.95 -12.48 -9.77
CA ARG A 236 -6.34 -11.15 -9.30
C ARG A 236 -5.43 -10.65 -8.16
N TYR A 237 -5.07 -9.40 -8.24
CA TYR A 237 -4.38 -8.69 -7.17
C TYR A 237 -5.13 -7.40 -6.83
N ILE A 238 -6.08 -7.46 -5.89
CA ILE A 238 -7.02 -6.39 -5.55
C ILE A 238 -7.91 -6.04 -6.76
N ASP A 239 -7.60 -4.93 -7.44
CA ASP A 239 -8.32 -4.39 -8.61
C ASP A 239 -7.67 -4.79 -9.95
N ASP A 240 -6.42 -5.21 -9.95
CA ASP A 240 -5.70 -5.66 -11.14
C ASP A 240 -5.95 -7.17 -11.37
N PHE A 241 -6.40 -7.56 -12.55
CA PHE A 241 -6.59 -8.97 -12.89
C PHE A 241 -6.05 -9.32 -14.27
N LEU A 242 -5.66 -10.58 -14.40
CA LEU A 242 -5.06 -11.18 -15.58
C LEU A 242 -5.81 -12.45 -15.96
N ILE A 243 -6.37 -12.48 -17.18
CA ILE A 243 -6.97 -13.67 -17.78
C ILE A 243 -5.98 -14.27 -18.77
N LEU A 244 -5.72 -15.57 -18.62
CA LEU A 244 -4.81 -16.34 -19.48
C LEU A 244 -5.55 -17.54 -20.06
N GLY A 245 -5.32 -17.83 -21.36
CA GLY A 245 -5.95 -18.96 -22.04
C GLY A 245 -5.21 -19.38 -23.30
N LYS A 246 -5.61 -20.55 -23.84
CA LYS A 246 -4.96 -21.17 -25.01
C LYS A 246 -5.33 -20.50 -26.33
N ASP A 247 -6.52 -19.93 -26.43
CA ASP A 247 -6.97 -19.21 -27.62
C ASP A 247 -7.65 -17.86 -27.26
N MET A 248 -7.56 -16.92 -28.19
CA MET A 248 -8.06 -15.55 -27.97
C MET A 248 -9.57 -15.50 -27.79
N GLY A 249 -10.32 -16.32 -28.51
CA GLY A 249 -11.77 -16.36 -28.42
C GLY A 249 -12.26 -16.76 -27.02
N ARG A 250 -11.56 -17.70 -26.35
CA ARG A 250 -11.84 -18.09 -24.96
C ARG A 250 -11.53 -16.94 -23.99
N VAL A 251 -10.37 -16.29 -24.17
CA VAL A 251 -9.96 -15.15 -23.34
C VAL A 251 -10.91 -13.96 -23.50
N ASP A 252 -11.36 -13.65 -24.73
CA ASP A 252 -12.35 -12.60 -24.99
C ASP A 252 -13.71 -12.93 -24.34
N ARG A 253 -14.18 -14.18 -24.47
CA ARG A 253 -15.41 -14.62 -23.80
C ARG A 253 -15.31 -14.51 -22.27
N ALA A 254 -14.15 -14.88 -21.72
CA ALA A 254 -13.88 -14.74 -20.28
C ALA A 254 -13.85 -13.27 -19.86
N PHE A 255 -13.26 -12.37 -20.62
CA PHE A 255 -13.27 -10.94 -20.33
C PHE A 255 -14.69 -10.36 -20.39
N ASN A 256 -15.50 -10.75 -21.38
CA ASN A 256 -16.90 -10.37 -21.44
C ASN A 256 -17.71 -10.93 -20.26
N LYS A 257 -17.39 -12.15 -19.79
CA LYS A 257 -17.93 -12.71 -18.53
C LYS A 257 -17.53 -11.85 -17.34
N ALA A 258 -16.25 -11.47 -17.24
CA ALA A 258 -15.75 -10.58 -16.18
C ALA A 258 -16.50 -9.25 -16.14
N GLN A 259 -16.72 -8.61 -17.28
CA GLN A 259 -17.51 -7.36 -17.36
C GLN A 259 -18.96 -7.54 -16.87
N ARG A 260 -19.60 -8.67 -17.21
CA ARG A 260 -20.96 -8.96 -16.71
C ARG A 260 -21.00 -9.19 -15.20
N GLU A 261 -20.02 -9.93 -14.66
CA GLU A 261 -19.94 -10.16 -13.22
C GLU A 261 -19.64 -8.87 -12.45
N LEU A 262 -18.72 -8.05 -12.95
CA LEU A 262 -18.44 -6.74 -12.36
C LEU A 262 -19.64 -5.80 -12.41
N LYS A 263 -20.41 -5.82 -13.52
CA LYS A 263 -21.63 -5.00 -13.66
C LYS A 263 -22.69 -5.34 -12.58
N LYS A 264 -22.80 -6.61 -12.14
CA LYS A 264 -23.68 -7.00 -11.02
C LYS A 264 -23.28 -6.33 -9.70
N LEU A 265 -22.03 -5.88 -9.60
CA LEU A 265 -21.45 -5.17 -8.47
C LEU A 265 -21.37 -3.64 -8.69
N SER A 266 -22.02 -3.13 -9.74
CA SER A 266 -21.90 -1.72 -10.17
C SER A 266 -20.46 -1.30 -10.51
N LEU A 267 -19.63 -2.27 -10.90
CA LEU A 267 -18.22 -2.10 -11.29
C LEU A 267 -18.03 -2.36 -12.78
N HIS A 268 -16.91 -1.90 -13.32
CA HIS A 268 -16.47 -2.25 -14.67
C HIS A 268 -14.94 -2.31 -14.74
N ALA A 269 -14.41 -3.11 -15.67
CA ALA A 269 -12.98 -3.15 -15.99
C ALA A 269 -12.69 -2.27 -17.21
N TYR A 270 -11.45 -1.74 -17.26
CA TYR A 270 -10.99 -0.98 -18.43
C TYR A 270 -10.95 -1.88 -19.66
N GLN A 271 -11.35 -1.33 -20.81
CA GLN A 271 -11.27 -2.03 -22.08
C GLN A 271 -9.83 -2.04 -22.60
N PRO A 272 -9.32 -3.18 -23.08
CA PRO A 272 -8.01 -3.23 -23.71
C PRO A 272 -7.98 -2.35 -24.97
N SER A 273 -7.03 -1.43 -25.04
CA SER A 273 -6.75 -0.62 -26.21
C SER A 273 -5.25 -0.40 -26.38
N ALA A 274 -4.81 -0.02 -27.57
CA ALA A 274 -3.39 0.22 -27.85
C ALA A 274 -2.78 1.36 -27.02
N THR A 275 -3.62 2.28 -26.55
CA THR A 275 -3.20 3.48 -25.79
C THR A 275 -3.46 3.34 -24.28
N SER A 276 -4.08 2.25 -23.82
CA SER A 276 -4.42 2.07 -22.41
C SER A 276 -3.21 1.55 -21.63
N ASP A 277 -2.83 2.27 -20.58
CA ASP A 277 -1.91 1.79 -19.54
C ASP A 277 -2.62 0.88 -18.51
N LYS A 278 -3.96 0.85 -18.53
CA LYS A 278 -4.84 0.17 -17.58
C LYS A 278 -5.30 -1.20 -18.03
N ALA A 279 -5.31 -1.45 -19.32
CA ALA A 279 -5.71 -2.74 -19.87
C ALA A 279 -4.91 -3.07 -21.12
N SER A 280 -4.56 -4.35 -21.29
CA SER A 280 -3.84 -4.85 -22.47
C SER A 280 -4.35 -6.21 -22.88
N ARG A 281 -4.18 -6.57 -24.15
CA ARG A 281 -4.47 -7.89 -24.71
C ARG A 281 -3.44 -8.29 -25.77
N GLY A 282 -3.19 -9.56 -25.90
CA GLY A 282 -2.26 -10.04 -26.92
C GLY A 282 -1.77 -11.46 -26.72
N LEU A 283 -0.75 -11.80 -27.50
CA LEU A 283 0.01 -13.05 -27.36
C LEU A 283 0.93 -12.95 -26.13
N THR A 284 0.96 -14.00 -25.32
CA THR A 284 1.90 -14.09 -24.19
C THR A 284 3.36 -14.16 -24.64
N ALA A 285 3.60 -14.68 -25.86
CA ALA A 285 4.93 -14.73 -26.48
C ALA A 285 5.54 -13.34 -26.71
N ASN A 286 4.70 -12.31 -27.00
CA ASN A 286 5.16 -10.94 -27.19
C ASN A 286 5.50 -10.24 -25.86
N GLY A 287 5.15 -10.85 -24.74
CA GLY A 287 5.28 -10.30 -23.41
C GLY A 287 4.25 -9.23 -23.08
N PHE A 288 4.04 -9.02 -21.78
CA PHE A 288 3.12 -8.03 -21.24
C PHE A 288 3.49 -7.67 -19.79
N ASP A 289 3.03 -6.51 -19.35
CA ASP A 289 3.24 -6.07 -17.97
C ASP A 289 2.13 -6.56 -17.05
N PHE A 290 2.52 -7.15 -15.90
CA PHE A 290 1.61 -7.54 -14.83
C PHE A 290 2.27 -7.32 -13.46
N LEU A 291 1.61 -6.61 -12.56
CA LEU A 291 2.07 -6.32 -11.19
C LEU A 291 3.51 -5.75 -11.12
N GLY A 292 3.86 -4.88 -12.04
CA GLY A 292 5.17 -4.25 -12.10
C GLY A 292 6.28 -5.13 -12.71
N CYS A 293 5.95 -6.31 -13.21
CA CYS A 293 6.83 -7.20 -13.93
C CYS A 293 6.44 -7.28 -15.41
N PHE A 294 7.42 -7.43 -16.28
CA PHE A 294 7.26 -7.85 -17.65
C PHE A 294 7.39 -9.38 -17.72
N LEU A 295 6.37 -10.04 -18.28
CA LEU A 295 6.28 -11.48 -18.44
C LEU A 295 6.28 -11.84 -19.92
N SER A 296 7.09 -12.81 -20.30
CA SER A 296 7.01 -13.50 -21.60
C SER A 296 7.41 -14.96 -21.42
N ALA A 297 7.36 -15.76 -22.48
CA ALA A 297 7.75 -17.17 -22.42
C ALA A 297 9.20 -17.31 -21.88
N GLY A 298 9.35 -17.90 -20.72
CA GLY A 298 10.65 -18.13 -20.06
C GLY A 298 11.30 -16.94 -19.36
N LEU A 299 10.76 -15.70 -19.48
CA LEU A 299 11.34 -14.49 -18.90
C LEU A 299 10.40 -13.78 -17.94
N ILE A 300 10.88 -13.46 -16.76
CA ILE A 300 10.27 -12.54 -15.81
C ILE A 300 11.31 -11.49 -15.45
N GLN A 301 10.98 -10.21 -15.64
CA GLN A 301 11.85 -9.11 -15.22
C GLN A 301 11.01 -7.93 -14.73
N PRO A 302 11.58 -7.01 -13.93
CA PRO A 302 10.88 -5.76 -13.60
C PRO A 302 10.51 -5.02 -14.90
N SER A 303 9.27 -4.53 -15.02
CA SER A 303 8.82 -3.81 -16.20
C SER A 303 9.66 -2.54 -16.44
N THR A 304 9.67 -2.03 -17.65
CA THR A 304 10.38 -0.79 -17.99
C THR A 304 9.91 0.37 -17.13
N ILE A 305 8.59 0.49 -16.91
CA ILE A 305 8.00 1.53 -16.04
C ILE A 305 8.51 1.38 -14.60
N THR A 306 8.61 0.16 -14.10
CA THR A 306 9.10 -0.13 -12.74
C THR A 306 10.57 0.25 -12.58
N ARG A 307 11.42 -0.08 -13.57
CA ARG A 307 12.83 0.30 -13.58
C ARG A 307 13.04 1.81 -13.66
N GLU A 308 12.28 2.49 -14.51
CA GLU A 308 12.36 3.96 -14.62
C GLU A 308 11.87 4.68 -13.35
N ARG A 309 10.83 4.15 -12.68
CA ARG A 309 10.39 4.65 -11.36
C ARG A 309 11.49 4.49 -10.30
N PHE A 310 12.21 3.38 -10.32
CA PHE A 310 13.33 3.14 -9.41
C PHE A 310 14.47 4.16 -9.68
N LYS A 311 14.88 4.34 -10.94
CA LYS A 311 15.90 5.34 -11.32
C LYS A 311 15.49 6.76 -10.89
N LYS A 312 14.25 7.16 -11.17
CA LYS A 312 13.71 8.46 -10.73
C LYS A 312 13.76 8.62 -9.22
N ARG A 313 13.47 7.55 -8.46
CA ARG A 313 13.53 7.57 -7.00
C ARG A 313 14.96 7.78 -6.51
N VAL A 314 15.93 7.01 -7.03
CA VAL A 314 17.35 7.15 -6.70
C VAL A 314 17.82 8.59 -6.94
N LYS A 315 17.56 9.12 -8.14
CA LYS A 315 17.92 10.50 -8.48
C LYS A 315 17.27 11.51 -7.53
N SER A 316 15.96 11.42 -7.34
CA SER A 316 15.21 12.34 -6.47
C SER A 316 15.74 12.36 -5.03
N ASP A 317 16.09 11.19 -4.47
CA ASP A 317 16.60 11.09 -3.11
C ASP A 317 18.01 11.72 -2.99
N LEU A 318 18.90 11.51 -3.98
CA LEU A 318 20.23 12.13 -4.03
C LEU A 318 20.14 13.66 -4.24
N ASP A 319 19.30 14.12 -5.17
CA ASP A 319 19.07 15.56 -5.41
C ASP A 319 18.48 16.25 -4.17
N ALA A 320 17.58 15.55 -3.44
CA ALA A 320 17.04 16.07 -2.20
C ALA A 320 18.11 16.21 -1.12
N SER A 321 19.04 15.25 -1.03
CA SER A 321 20.18 15.34 -0.10
C SER A 321 21.10 16.52 -0.43
N ILE A 322 21.41 16.78 -1.69
CA ILE A 322 22.21 17.95 -2.08
C ILE A 322 21.53 19.25 -1.62
N ARG A 323 20.21 19.38 -1.84
CA ARG A 323 19.46 20.55 -1.34
C ARG A 323 19.50 20.67 0.17
N MET A 324 19.34 19.56 0.88
CA MET A 324 19.39 19.54 2.35
C MET A 324 20.80 19.84 2.88
N MET A 325 21.86 19.36 2.24
CA MET A 325 23.23 19.73 2.61
C MET A 325 23.47 21.24 2.47
N LYS A 326 22.99 21.87 1.38
CA LYS A 326 23.06 23.33 1.22
C LYS A 326 22.32 24.05 2.34
N PHE A 327 21.10 23.62 2.62
CA PHE A 327 20.29 24.17 3.72
C PHE A 327 20.96 23.97 5.10
N SER A 328 21.55 22.80 5.36
CA SER A 328 22.28 22.51 6.60
C SER A 328 23.48 23.44 6.80
N ILE A 329 24.19 23.79 5.71
CA ILE A 329 25.31 24.72 5.74
C ILE A 329 24.83 26.13 6.14
N GLU A 330 23.72 26.59 5.54
CA GLU A 330 23.14 27.91 5.79
C GLU A 330 22.54 28.01 7.21
N ALA A 331 21.86 26.98 7.66
CA ALA A 331 21.22 26.95 8.99
C ALA A 331 22.21 26.66 10.14
N GLY A 332 23.39 26.10 9.86
CA GLY A 332 24.32 25.64 10.88
C GLY A 332 23.90 24.37 11.64
N ASP A 333 22.78 23.74 11.22
CA ASP A 333 22.16 22.58 11.89
C ASP A 333 22.29 21.30 11.06
N ILE A 334 22.30 20.15 11.76
CA ILE A 334 22.36 18.84 11.15
C ILE A 334 20.94 18.31 10.91
N PHE A 335 20.64 18.02 9.65
CA PHE A 335 19.45 17.30 9.21
C PHE A 335 19.80 15.85 8.86
N PRO A 336 19.75 14.88 9.78
CA PRO A 336 20.36 13.56 9.60
C PRO A 336 19.93 12.82 8.34
N LYS A 337 18.63 12.92 7.96
CA LYS A 337 18.09 12.25 6.77
C LYS A 337 18.57 12.86 5.45
N GLY A 338 18.90 14.15 5.46
CA GLY A 338 19.36 14.88 4.30
C GLY A 338 20.88 15.04 4.22
N SER A 339 21.61 14.64 5.28
CA SER A 339 23.07 14.65 5.29
C SER A 339 23.66 13.61 4.32
N TYR A 340 24.93 13.76 3.99
CA TYR A 340 25.64 12.82 3.14
C TYR A 340 25.55 11.37 3.66
N SER A 341 25.87 11.15 4.93
CA SER A 341 25.79 9.82 5.54
C SER A 341 24.36 9.25 5.56
N GLY A 342 23.38 10.10 5.86
CA GLY A 342 21.96 9.72 5.84
C GLY A 342 21.44 9.36 4.44
N ALA A 343 21.92 10.07 3.42
CA ALA A 343 21.54 9.78 2.04
C ALA A 343 22.09 8.43 1.55
N LEU A 344 23.35 8.11 1.86
CA LEU A 344 23.93 6.81 1.50
C LEU A 344 23.21 5.65 2.20
N GLN A 345 22.92 5.79 3.49
CA GLN A 345 22.13 4.80 4.24
C GLN A 345 20.71 4.64 3.69
N ASN A 346 20.09 5.74 3.23
CA ASN A 346 18.77 5.69 2.60
C ASN A 346 18.82 4.99 1.25
N LEU A 347 19.82 5.31 0.44
CA LEU A 347 20.03 4.69 -0.87
C LEU A 347 20.24 3.17 -0.74
N ASP A 348 21.10 2.73 0.17
CA ASP A 348 21.31 1.30 0.44
C ASP A 348 20.00 0.59 0.83
N ARG A 349 19.21 1.19 1.72
CA ARG A 349 17.87 0.65 2.07
C ARG A 349 16.91 0.58 0.89
N VAL A 350 16.93 1.58 0.01
CA VAL A 350 16.09 1.61 -1.20
C VAL A 350 16.51 0.50 -2.15
N ILE A 351 17.81 0.32 -2.40
CA ILE A 351 18.37 -0.75 -3.24
C ILE A 351 18.02 -2.12 -2.67
N LEU A 352 18.28 -2.33 -1.37
CA LEU A 352 17.99 -3.60 -0.69
C LEU A 352 16.50 -3.94 -0.73
N GLY A 353 15.63 -2.96 -0.45
CA GLY A 353 14.18 -3.15 -0.46
C GLY A 353 13.67 -3.48 -1.87
N TRP A 354 14.15 -2.76 -2.87
CA TRP A 354 13.76 -2.98 -4.27
C TRP A 354 14.32 -4.32 -4.79
N GLY A 355 15.58 -4.63 -4.53
CA GLY A 355 16.21 -5.90 -4.89
C GLY A 355 15.48 -7.11 -4.30
N LYS A 356 15.10 -7.05 -3.01
CA LYS A 356 14.29 -8.10 -2.37
C LYS A 356 12.90 -8.23 -3.00
N ALA A 357 12.26 -7.11 -3.37
CA ALA A 357 10.94 -7.13 -3.98
C ALA A 357 10.92 -7.83 -5.36
N PHE A 358 12.03 -7.78 -6.11
CA PHE A 358 12.16 -8.37 -7.43
C PHE A 358 13.16 -9.54 -7.50
N SER A 359 13.56 -10.10 -6.36
CA SER A 359 14.51 -11.23 -6.28
C SER A 359 14.03 -12.52 -6.97
N PHE A 360 12.72 -12.64 -7.22
CA PHE A 360 12.09 -13.73 -7.94
C PHE A 360 12.16 -13.59 -9.47
N CYS A 361 12.57 -12.42 -9.97
CA CYS A 361 12.76 -12.20 -11.41
C CYS A 361 13.97 -12.95 -11.94
N SER A 362 13.93 -13.26 -13.23
CA SER A 362 15.05 -13.90 -13.93
C SER A 362 16.27 -12.96 -13.93
N ASN A 363 17.47 -13.53 -13.76
CA ASN A 363 18.70 -12.79 -13.95
C ASN A 363 18.82 -12.31 -15.39
N GLY A 364 19.36 -11.11 -15.58
CA GLY A 364 19.49 -10.55 -16.91
C GLY A 364 20.17 -9.17 -16.95
N HIS A 365 20.30 -8.63 -18.13
CA HIS A 365 20.94 -7.32 -18.38
C HIS A 365 20.34 -6.16 -17.59
N TRP A 366 19.10 -6.29 -17.14
CA TRP A 366 18.43 -5.25 -16.36
C TRP A 366 19.11 -4.99 -15.00
N ILE A 367 19.70 -6.02 -14.36
CA ILE A 367 20.41 -5.89 -13.07
C ILE A 367 21.64 -5.01 -13.32
N LYS A 368 22.49 -5.40 -14.28
CA LYS A 368 23.70 -4.64 -14.63
C LYS A 368 23.35 -3.20 -15.04
N SER A 369 22.33 -3.02 -15.87
CA SER A 369 21.88 -1.67 -16.29
C SER A 369 21.46 -0.78 -15.14
N LEU A 370 20.86 -1.34 -14.06
CA LEU A 370 20.52 -0.57 -12.88
C LEU A 370 21.73 -0.29 -11.99
N ASP A 371 22.65 -1.24 -11.86
CA ASP A 371 23.91 -1.07 -11.13
C ASP A 371 24.79 -0.01 -11.79
N ASP A 372 24.90 -0.02 -13.12
CA ASP A 372 25.61 1.00 -13.91
C ASP A 372 24.97 2.39 -13.72
N TYR A 373 23.63 2.46 -13.69
CA TYR A 373 22.91 3.70 -13.43
C TYR A 373 23.17 4.22 -12.01
N ILE A 374 23.09 3.34 -10.99
CA ILE A 374 23.36 3.71 -9.59
C ILE A 374 24.79 4.23 -9.45
N THR A 375 25.76 3.54 -10.05
CA THR A 375 27.17 3.94 -10.04
C THR A 375 27.36 5.34 -10.65
N SER A 376 26.71 5.60 -11.79
CA SER A 376 26.78 6.91 -12.47
C SER A 376 26.11 8.01 -11.64
N ALA A 377 24.96 7.70 -11.01
CA ALA A 377 24.25 8.64 -10.15
C ALA A 377 25.04 8.97 -8.88
N LEU A 378 25.72 7.99 -8.29
CA LEU A 378 26.63 8.18 -7.16
C LEU A 378 27.85 9.03 -7.54
N ALA A 379 28.46 8.79 -8.70
CA ALA A 379 29.61 9.59 -9.16
C ALA A 379 29.22 11.07 -9.32
N GLN A 380 28.05 11.35 -9.90
CA GLN A 380 27.52 12.72 -9.99
C GLN A 380 27.28 13.34 -8.61
N TYR A 381 26.65 12.58 -7.70
CA TYR A 381 26.38 13.01 -6.33
C TYR A 381 27.66 13.33 -5.56
N GLU A 382 28.70 12.49 -5.68
CA GLU A 382 30.02 12.71 -5.08
C GLU A 382 30.69 14.00 -5.61
N MET A 383 30.59 14.25 -6.92
CA MET A 383 31.11 15.47 -7.51
C MET A 383 30.41 16.71 -6.95
N GLU A 384 29.09 16.71 -6.87
CA GLU A 384 28.30 17.82 -6.30
C GLU A 384 28.61 18.03 -4.80
N LYS A 385 28.69 16.95 -4.02
CA LYS A 385 29.10 16.99 -2.61
C LYS A 385 30.51 17.59 -2.47
N THR A 386 31.46 17.17 -3.31
CA THR A 386 32.86 17.67 -3.27
C THR A 386 32.93 19.16 -3.59
N ASN A 387 32.16 19.62 -4.57
CA ASN A 387 32.05 21.04 -4.90
C ASN A 387 31.50 21.88 -3.73
N LEU A 388 30.50 21.33 -2.98
CA LEU A 388 29.98 21.98 -1.78
C LEU A 388 31.04 21.99 -0.66
N PHE A 389 31.71 20.86 -0.46
CA PHE A 389 32.73 20.69 0.57
C PHE A 389 33.89 21.69 0.41
N GLN A 390 34.35 21.91 -0.83
CA GLN A 390 35.42 22.85 -1.12
C GLN A 390 35.04 24.34 -0.91
N LYS A 391 33.75 24.65 -0.96
CA LYS A 391 33.23 26.02 -0.75
C LYS A 391 32.89 26.33 0.72
N THR A 392 33.11 25.41 1.62
CA THR A 392 32.72 25.52 3.02
C THR A 392 33.90 25.29 3.97
N ASN A 393 33.78 25.76 5.21
CA ASN A 393 34.80 25.59 6.25
C ASN A 393 34.46 24.37 7.19
N GLY A 394 35.41 24.04 8.10
CA GLY A 394 35.39 22.81 8.89
C GLY A 394 34.08 22.50 9.63
N THR A 395 33.41 23.49 10.24
CA THR A 395 32.14 23.26 10.95
C THR A 395 31.01 22.94 9.97
N ALA A 396 30.86 23.74 8.92
CA ALA A 396 29.85 23.52 7.88
C ALA A 396 30.09 22.21 7.13
N GLN A 397 31.34 21.79 6.91
CA GLN A 397 31.70 20.50 6.34
C GLN A 397 31.19 19.34 7.20
N ARG A 398 31.38 19.40 8.53
CA ARG A 398 30.87 18.38 9.46
C ARG A 398 29.36 18.30 9.47
N THR A 399 28.69 19.45 9.50
CA THR A 399 27.23 19.56 9.47
C THR A 399 26.67 18.90 8.19
N MET A 400 27.23 19.23 7.04
CA MET A 400 26.86 18.63 5.75
C MET A 400 27.05 17.10 5.72
N LEU A 401 28.13 16.60 6.31
CA LEU A 401 28.41 15.17 6.43
C LEU A 401 27.47 14.46 7.42
N GLY A 402 26.76 15.17 8.28
CA GLY A 402 25.91 14.61 9.34
C GLY A 402 26.69 14.21 10.59
N VAL A 403 27.86 14.83 10.81
CA VAL A 403 28.71 14.55 11.99
C VAL A 403 28.50 15.64 13.03
N ARG A 404 27.99 15.26 14.20
CA ARG A 404 27.70 16.20 15.31
C ARG A 404 28.95 16.85 15.85
N LEU A 405 28.81 18.10 16.31
CA LEU A 405 29.83 18.81 17.10
C LEU A 405 29.66 18.44 18.58
N LEU A 406 30.73 18.17 19.29
CA LEU A 406 30.67 17.95 20.73
C LEU A 406 30.08 19.14 21.50
N ALA A 407 30.38 20.37 21.06
CA ALA A 407 29.81 21.57 21.66
C ALA A 407 28.27 21.60 21.55
N ALA A 408 27.69 21.21 20.40
CA ALA A 408 26.24 21.13 20.23
C ALA A 408 25.59 20.07 21.15
N VAL A 409 26.25 18.92 21.31
CA VAL A 409 25.77 17.88 22.24
C VAL A 409 25.82 18.33 23.69
N HIS A 410 26.81 19.12 24.05
CA HIS A 410 26.97 19.63 25.42
C HIS A 410 25.92 20.70 25.75
N SER A 411 25.58 21.60 24.81
CA SER A 411 24.57 22.64 25.00
C SER A 411 23.13 22.09 25.12
N GLU A 412 22.78 21.03 24.34
CA GLU A 412 21.48 20.34 24.44
C GLU A 412 21.20 19.79 25.85
N ARG A 413 22.24 19.45 26.62
CA ARG A 413 22.11 18.92 27.99
C ARG A 413 21.89 20.01 29.03
N THR A 414 22.39 21.21 28.79
CA THR A 414 22.26 22.36 29.68
C THR A 414 20.88 23.03 29.58
N GLU A 415 20.17 22.85 28.48
CA GLU A 415 18.79 23.36 28.29
C GLU A 415 17.71 22.40 28.83
N MET A 416 18.07 21.16 29.21
CA MET A 416 17.16 20.16 29.79
C MET A 416 17.29 20.03 31.32
N GLU A 417 18.23 20.72 31.95
CA GLU A 417 18.38 20.89 33.38
C GLU A 417 17.83 22.28 33.83
#